data_29b8d305ae53f7579ab1bc5375c877e3
#
_entry.id   29b8d305ae53f7579ab1bc5375c877e3
#
_cell.length_a   1.000
_cell.length_b   1.000
_cell.length_c   1.000
_cell.angle_alpha   90.00
_cell.angle_beta   90.00
_cell.angle_gamma   90.00
#
_symmetry.space_group_name_H-M   'P 1'
#
loop_
_entity.id
_entity.type
_entity.pdbx_description
1 polymer ?
#
loop_
_entity_poly.entity_id
_entity_poly.type
_entity_poly.pdbx_seq_one_letter_code
_entity_poly.pdbx_strand_id
1 'polypeptide(L)'
;MSTIFGITEDKMKETSSTFTLTEIYQQPATWEKTCRQIEENKEELQKFIDQVIKCDDFDVILTGAGTSEFVGNALFAHLSGLLNHKAKSYGTTDIVATPEAYLSRTKPTLLISFGRSGNSPESVGAVDAAESVCDNVYHLFVTCNKNGALSKRAAETHNCYAINLTDETHDQSFAMTSSYSNMYLATYLCFHLNELEETVEKVRKIAAAGQNFLDNHYSVAQQIVDEYNFERIVYLGSNTLKGTSQESALKMLELTAGRVVTMYDTPMGFRHGPKSIVDDTTLTVVYLSDEAYTRQYEVDLLKEM
;
A
#
# COMPACT_ATOMS: atom_id res chain seq x y z
N MET A 1 1.65 -26.46 -21.07
CA MET A 1 2.29 -25.13 -20.99
C MET A 1 1.64 -24.42 -19.81
N SER A 2 2.42 -23.89 -18.91
CA SER A 2 1.87 -23.08 -17.80
C SER A 2 1.30 -21.77 -18.38
N THR A 3 0.13 -21.39 -17.92
CA THR A 3 -0.51 -20.12 -18.29
C THR A 3 -0.80 -19.33 -17.01
N ILE A 4 -0.65 -18.01 -17.08
CA ILE A 4 -1.14 -17.09 -16.05
C ILE A 4 -2.26 -16.28 -16.70
N PHE A 5 -3.44 -16.27 -16.11
CA PHE A 5 -4.64 -15.61 -16.65
C PHE A 5 -4.97 -16.01 -18.10
N GLY A 6 -4.77 -17.29 -18.43
CA GLY A 6 -4.96 -17.80 -19.80
C GLY A 6 -3.89 -17.39 -20.81
N ILE A 7 -2.90 -16.58 -20.41
CA ILE A 7 -1.82 -16.08 -21.25
C ILE A 7 -0.64 -17.04 -21.20
N THR A 8 -0.18 -17.51 -22.37
CA THR A 8 0.97 -18.43 -22.48
C THR A 8 2.28 -17.71 -22.19
N GLU A 9 3.30 -18.46 -21.76
CA GLU A 9 4.64 -17.92 -21.46
C GLU A 9 5.25 -17.20 -22.68
N ASP A 10 5.06 -17.72 -23.89
CA ASP A 10 5.56 -17.09 -25.11
C ASP A 10 4.87 -15.74 -25.35
N LYS A 11 3.56 -15.65 -25.10
CA LYS A 11 2.82 -14.39 -25.23
C LYS A 11 3.22 -13.39 -24.17
N MET A 12 3.46 -13.83 -22.93
CA MET A 12 3.98 -12.96 -21.87
C MET A 12 5.35 -12.37 -22.23
N LYS A 13 6.24 -13.15 -22.83
CA LYS A 13 7.55 -12.68 -23.33
C LYS A 13 7.40 -11.67 -24.46
N GLU A 14 6.55 -11.97 -25.45
CA GLU A 14 6.27 -11.10 -26.58
C GLU A 14 5.75 -9.72 -26.14
N THR A 15 4.88 -9.68 -25.12
CA THR A 15 4.27 -8.46 -24.59
C THR A 15 5.07 -7.83 -23.45
N SER A 16 6.21 -8.40 -23.05
CA SER A 16 7.02 -7.96 -21.90
C SER A 16 6.23 -7.93 -20.58
N SER A 17 5.21 -8.76 -20.44
CA SER A 17 4.31 -8.77 -19.26
C SER A 17 4.66 -9.86 -18.23
N THR A 18 5.73 -10.62 -18.45
CA THR A 18 6.08 -11.78 -17.60
C THR A 18 6.19 -11.41 -16.13
N PHE A 19 6.95 -10.37 -15.79
CA PHE A 19 7.11 -9.95 -14.40
C PHE A 19 5.79 -9.49 -13.80
N THR A 20 5.09 -8.56 -14.45
CA THR A 20 3.84 -8.01 -13.94
C THR A 20 2.81 -9.10 -13.63
N LEU A 21 2.58 -10.03 -14.58
CA LEU A 21 1.58 -11.08 -14.39
C LEU A 21 2.01 -12.08 -13.30
N THR A 22 3.30 -12.45 -13.24
CA THR A 22 3.82 -13.31 -12.19
C THR A 22 3.70 -12.66 -10.81
N GLU A 23 4.06 -11.39 -10.71
CA GLU A 23 4.03 -10.61 -9.48
C GLU A 23 2.60 -10.37 -8.98
N ILE A 24 1.63 -10.24 -9.86
CA ILE A 24 0.21 -10.22 -9.49
C ILE A 24 -0.22 -11.59 -8.98
N TYR A 25 0.11 -12.66 -9.70
CA TYR A 25 -0.36 -14.01 -9.41
C TYR A 25 0.20 -14.57 -8.10
N GLN A 26 1.43 -14.23 -7.73
CA GLN A 26 2.10 -14.74 -6.53
C GLN A 26 1.63 -14.10 -5.21
N GLN A 27 0.87 -13.00 -5.26
CA GLN A 27 0.55 -12.22 -4.07
C GLN A 27 -0.06 -13.04 -2.92
N PRO A 28 -1.06 -13.91 -3.14
CA PRO A 28 -1.63 -14.70 -2.04
C PRO A 28 -0.60 -15.56 -1.31
N ALA A 29 0.34 -16.17 -2.04
CA ALA A 29 1.41 -16.97 -1.45
C ALA A 29 2.45 -16.12 -0.70
N THR A 30 2.74 -14.90 -1.18
CA THR A 30 3.66 -13.98 -0.50
C THR A 30 3.04 -13.38 0.77
N TRP A 31 1.72 -13.17 0.83
CA TRP A 31 1.03 -12.74 2.05
C TRP A 31 1.19 -13.74 3.19
N GLU A 32 1.09 -15.03 2.90
CA GLU A 32 1.34 -16.06 3.93
C GLU A 32 2.79 -16.06 4.43
N LYS A 33 3.76 -15.77 3.53
CA LYS A 33 5.16 -15.64 3.95
C LYS A 33 5.37 -14.42 4.84
N THR A 34 4.77 -13.29 4.50
CA THR A 34 4.80 -12.08 5.33
C THR A 34 4.19 -12.32 6.71
N CYS A 35 3.06 -13.05 6.80
CA CYS A 35 2.50 -13.44 8.09
C CYS A 35 3.52 -14.21 8.95
N ARG A 36 4.16 -15.23 8.39
CA ARG A 36 5.18 -16.01 9.11
C ARG A 36 6.36 -15.15 9.57
N GLN A 37 6.85 -14.24 8.74
CA GLN A 37 7.92 -13.32 9.12
C GLN A 37 7.53 -12.44 10.32
N ILE A 38 6.30 -11.95 10.36
CA ILE A 38 5.82 -11.14 11.49
C ILE A 38 5.60 -12.02 12.74
N GLU A 39 5.07 -13.25 12.60
CA GLU A 39 4.93 -14.20 13.70
C GLU A 39 6.29 -14.53 14.32
N GLU A 40 7.31 -14.81 13.53
CA GLU A 40 8.67 -15.15 13.95
C GLU A 40 9.38 -14.00 14.69
N ASN A 41 9.06 -12.76 14.35
CA ASN A 41 9.71 -11.55 14.89
C ASN A 41 8.79 -10.76 15.84
N LYS A 42 7.68 -11.35 16.28
CA LYS A 42 6.62 -10.67 17.06
C LYS A 42 7.15 -9.92 18.27
N GLU A 43 7.96 -10.58 19.10
CA GLU A 43 8.45 -10.00 20.35
C GLU A 43 9.40 -8.82 20.13
N GLU A 44 10.28 -8.93 19.14
CA GLU A 44 11.22 -7.86 18.77
C GLU A 44 10.50 -6.65 18.19
N LEU A 45 9.54 -6.89 17.30
CA LEU A 45 8.70 -5.85 16.70
C LEU A 45 7.88 -5.13 17.77
N GLN A 46 7.23 -5.88 18.68
CA GLN A 46 6.47 -5.29 19.77
C GLN A 46 7.36 -4.39 20.64
N LYS A 47 8.52 -4.91 21.05
CA LYS A 47 9.48 -4.16 21.87
C LYS A 47 9.96 -2.89 21.17
N PHE A 48 10.21 -2.96 19.86
CA PHE A 48 10.66 -1.81 19.07
C PHE A 48 9.57 -0.75 18.95
N ILE A 49 8.37 -1.12 18.54
CA ILE A 49 7.24 -0.21 18.37
C ILE A 49 6.84 0.43 19.71
N ASP A 50 6.90 -0.32 20.79
CA ASP A 50 6.60 0.14 22.15
C ASP A 50 7.50 1.28 22.64
N GLN A 51 8.69 1.48 22.06
CA GLN A 51 9.55 2.62 22.40
C GLN A 51 8.85 3.97 22.16
N VAL A 52 7.91 4.00 21.22
CA VAL A 52 7.18 5.22 20.85
C VAL A 52 5.73 5.17 21.30
N ILE A 53 4.98 4.12 20.96
CA ILE A 53 3.53 4.10 21.18
C ILE A 53 3.10 4.04 22.66
N LYS A 54 4.03 3.73 23.57
CA LYS A 54 3.78 3.78 25.02
C LYS A 54 4.00 5.16 25.64
N CYS A 55 4.49 6.13 24.88
CA CYS A 55 4.56 7.51 25.33
C CYS A 55 3.14 8.13 25.40
N ASP A 56 2.95 9.11 26.28
CA ASP A 56 1.64 9.78 26.43
C ASP A 56 1.24 10.55 25.15
N ASP A 57 2.19 11.24 24.54
CA ASP A 57 2.01 11.95 23.26
C ASP A 57 3.13 11.56 22.29
N PHE A 58 2.74 11.11 21.10
CA PHE A 58 3.65 10.64 20.06
C PHE A 58 3.05 10.82 18.68
N ASP A 59 3.87 10.70 17.66
CA ASP A 59 3.45 10.62 16.26
C ASP A 59 3.88 9.30 15.63
N VAL A 60 3.00 8.66 14.88
CA VAL A 60 3.33 7.59 13.93
C VAL A 60 3.17 8.14 12.53
N ILE A 61 4.26 8.22 11.78
CA ILE A 61 4.27 8.80 10.43
C ILE A 61 4.57 7.70 9.42
N LEU A 62 3.61 7.48 8.53
CA LEU A 62 3.72 6.57 7.39
C LEU A 62 4.29 7.36 6.21
N THR A 63 5.36 6.89 5.57
CA THR A 63 6.00 7.65 4.49
C THR A 63 6.58 6.77 3.39
N GLY A 64 6.59 7.30 2.19
CA GLY A 64 7.11 6.68 0.99
C GLY A 64 7.02 7.64 -0.21
N ALA A 65 7.35 7.18 -1.41
CA ALA A 65 7.16 7.92 -2.64
C ALA A 65 6.37 7.08 -3.66
N GLY A 66 5.41 7.69 -4.36
CA GLY A 66 4.53 7.02 -5.31
C GLY A 66 3.76 5.89 -4.65
N THR A 67 3.77 4.68 -5.22
CA THR A 67 3.12 3.49 -4.64
C THR A 67 3.50 3.25 -3.18
N SER A 68 4.75 3.53 -2.79
CA SER A 68 5.18 3.39 -1.39
C SER A 68 4.50 4.40 -0.46
N GLU A 69 4.23 5.64 -0.92
CA GLU A 69 3.41 6.59 -0.18
C GLU A 69 1.96 6.08 -0.06
N PHE A 70 1.44 5.48 -1.13
CA PHE A 70 0.04 5.03 -1.16
C PHE A 70 -0.22 3.84 -0.23
N VAL A 71 0.82 3.07 0.14
CA VAL A 71 0.73 2.12 1.27
C VAL A 71 0.34 2.85 2.55
N GLY A 72 1.02 3.96 2.85
CA GLY A 72 0.71 4.81 4.01
C GLY A 72 -0.70 5.39 3.93
N ASN A 73 -1.09 5.91 2.77
CA ASN A 73 -2.41 6.51 2.56
C ASN A 73 -3.54 5.48 2.73
N ALA A 74 -3.32 4.22 2.34
CA ALA A 74 -4.28 3.14 2.54
C ALA A 74 -4.37 2.68 4.01
N LEU A 75 -3.26 2.72 4.76
CA LEU A 75 -3.23 2.36 6.20
C LEU A 75 -3.69 3.49 7.12
N PHE A 76 -3.56 4.72 6.68
CA PHE A 76 -3.74 5.92 7.51
C PHE A 76 -5.05 5.93 8.30
N ALA A 77 -6.19 5.73 7.63
CA ALA A 77 -7.49 5.84 8.30
C ALA A 77 -7.66 4.77 9.39
N HIS A 78 -7.21 3.56 9.14
CA HIS A 78 -7.24 2.45 10.11
C HIS A 78 -6.34 2.74 11.31
N LEU A 79 -5.07 3.06 11.08
CA LEU A 79 -4.11 3.31 12.15
C LEU A 79 -4.44 4.59 12.92
N SER A 80 -5.01 5.60 12.27
CA SER A 80 -5.50 6.81 12.95
C SER A 80 -6.60 6.49 13.96
N GLY A 81 -7.55 5.63 13.60
CA GLY A 81 -8.57 5.13 14.53
C GLY A 81 -7.97 4.32 15.69
N LEU A 82 -7.06 3.40 15.38
CA LEU A 82 -6.42 2.53 16.37
C LEU A 82 -5.52 3.30 17.36
N LEU A 83 -4.83 4.34 16.89
CA LEU A 83 -3.85 5.12 17.65
C LEU A 83 -4.39 6.47 18.17
N ASN A 84 -5.71 6.58 18.32
CA ASN A 84 -6.34 7.80 18.82
C ASN A 84 -5.89 9.07 18.06
N HIS A 85 -5.93 9.02 16.74
CA HIS A 85 -5.57 10.11 15.79
C HIS A 85 -4.09 10.53 15.80
N LYS A 86 -3.19 9.67 16.27
CA LYS A 86 -1.75 9.94 16.29
C LYS A 86 -1.00 9.43 15.04
N ALA A 87 -1.67 8.72 14.13
CA ALA A 87 -1.12 8.32 12.85
C ALA A 87 -1.29 9.42 11.79
N LYS A 88 -0.28 9.57 10.94
CA LYS A 88 -0.23 10.52 9.81
C LYS A 88 0.36 9.81 8.60
N SER A 89 0.05 10.28 7.38
CA SER A 89 0.67 9.79 6.15
C SER A 89 1.17 10.96 5.34
N TYR A 90 2.45 10.95 4.98
CA TYR A 90 3.11 12.01 4.22
C TYR A 90 4.06 11.42 3.19
N GLY A 91 4.14 12.02 2.01
CA GLY A 91 5.14 11.66 1.02
C GLY A 91 6.56 11.92 1.50
N THR A 92 7.53 11.04 1.20
CA THR A 92 8.95 11.35 1.44
C THR A 92 9.38 12.59 0.69
N THR A 93 8.79 12.84 -0.46
CA THR A 93 8.99 14.04 -1.29
C THR A 93 8.62 15.33 -0.57
N ASP A 94 7.54 15.29 0.22
CA ASP A 94 7.07 16.44 1.01
C ASP A 94 7.98 16.65 2.24
N ILE A 95 8.32 15.55 2.94
CA ILE A 95 9.21 15.61 4.11
C ILE A 95 10.58 16.18 3.71
N VAL A 96 11.16 15.69 2.61
CA VAL A 96 12.48 16.18 2.15
C VAL A 96 12.43 17.64 1.74
N ALA A 97 11.33 18.07 1.12
CA ALA A 97 11.18 19.45 0.66
C ALA A 97 11.04 20.44 1.81
N THR A 98 10.28 20.09 2.86
CA THR A 98 9.98 20.99 3.99
C THR A 98 9.80 20.19 5.30
N PRO A 99 10.88 19.61 5.86
CA PRO A 99 10.77 18.65 6.96
C PRO A 99 10.09 19.24 8.20
N GLU A 100 10.32 20.49 8.53
CA GLU A 100 9.75 21.17 9.69
C GLU A 100 8.22 21.37 9.62
N ALA A 101 7.63 21.26 8.41
CA ALA A 101 6.18 21.32 8.25
C ALA A 101 5.49 20.00 8.60
N TYR A 102 6.21 18.89 8.56
CA TYR A 102 5.66 17.53 8.70
C TYR A 102 6.14 16.82 9.97
N LEU A 103 7.31 17.20 10.50
CA LEU A 103 7.97 16.54 11.62
C LEU A 103 7.94 17.41 12.87
N SER A 104 7.64 16.81 14.01
CA SER A 104 7.67 17.47 15.29
C SER A 104 9.03 17.33 15.95
N ARG A 105 9.63 18.43 16.41
CA ARG A 105 10.89 18.37 17.15
C ARG A 105 10.77 17.59 18.46
N THR A 106 9.71 17.80 19.21
CA THR A 106 9.60 17.39 20.61
C THR A 106 8.80 16.10 20.85
N LYS A 107 7.93 15.71 19.88
CA LYS A 107 7.14 14.49 20.02
C LYS A 107 7.96 13.26 19.66
N PRO A 108 8.03 12.23 20.51
CA PRO A 108 8.53 10.93 20.10
C PRO A 108 7.85 10.48 18.80
N THR A 109 8.63 10.14 17.80
CA THR A 109 8.12 9.83 16.46
C THR A 109 8.55 8.42 16.04
N LEU A 110 7.58 7.60 15.60
CA LEU A 110 7.84 6.38 14.85
C LEU A 110 7.66 6.69 13.35
N LEU A 111 8.75 6.81 12.63
CA LEU A 111 8.73 7.00 11.18
C LEU A 111 8.76 5.63 10.48
N ILE A 112 7.67 5.27 9.82
CA ILE A 112 7.53 4.01 9.07
C ILE A 112 7.77 4.31 7.60
N SER A 113 8.93 3.88 7.09
CA SER A 113 9.35 4.15 5.71
C SER A 113 9.12 2.93 4.83
N PHE A 114 8.33 3.11 3.78
CA PHE A 114 8.06 2.10 2.76
C PHE A 114 9.01 2.25 1.58
N GLY A 115 9.59 1.14 1.12
CA GLY A 115 10.45 1.21 -0.03
C GLY A 115 10.67 -0.15 -0.70
N ARG A 116 10.23 -0.32 -1.95
CA ARG A 116 10.54 -1.54 -2.72
C ARG A 116 12.04 -1.79 -2.76
N SER A 117 12.82 -0.83 -3.23
CA SER A 117 14.28 -0.92 -3.30
C SER A 117 14.98 -0.48 -2.02
N GLY A 118 14.37 0.38 -1.22
CA GLY A 118 14.97 1.01 -0.05
C GLY A 118 16.21 1.87 -0.36
N ASN A 119 16.35 2.34 -1.62
CA ASN A 119 17.51 3.07 -2.10
C ASN A 119 17.18 4.45 -2.69
N SER A 120 15.89 4.83 -2.80
CA SER A 120 15.58 6.12 -3.41
C SER A 120 16.17 7.28 -2.59
N PRO A 121 16.70 8.32 -3.25
CA PRO A 121 17.23 9.49 -2.55
C PRO A 121 16.22 10.12 -1.59
N GLU A 122 14.95 10.15 -1.97
CA GLU A 122 13.85 10.69 -1.16
C GLU A 122 13.61 9.83 0.10
N SER A 123 13.70 8.50 0.00
CA SER A 123 13.54 7.62 1.16
C SER A 123 14.67 7.81 2.17
N VAL A 124 15.91 7.87 1.70
CA VAL A 124 17.09 8.12 2.55
C VAL A 124 17.03 9.54 3.11
N GLY A 125 16.74 10.52 2.26
CA GLY A 125 16.65 11.94 2.65
C GLY A 125 15.56 12.21 3.70
N ALA A 126 14.42 11.53 3.66
CA ALA A 126 13.39 11.67 4.67
C ALA A 126 13.81 11.13 6.04
N VAL A 127 14.60 10.04 6.07
CA VAL A 127 15.20 9.51 7.30
C VAL A 127 16.23 10.50 7.86
N ASP A 128 17.12 11.04 7.02
CA ASP A 128 18.12 12.02 7.44
C ASP A 128 17.48 13.33 7.93
N ALA A 129 16.39 13.76 7.27
CA ALA A 129 15.60 14.91 7.71
C ALA A 129 14.97 14.68 9.09
N ALA A 130 14.41 13.48 9.33
CA ALA A 130 13.82 13.14 10.62
C ALA A 130 14.87 13.11 11.74
N GLU A 131 16.06 12.55 11.49
CA GLU A 131 17.17 12.58 12.44
C GLU A 131 17.66 14.01 12.76
N SER A 132 17.54 14.91 11.80
CA SER A 132 17.94 16.32 11.99
C SER A 132 16.91 17.16 12.75
N VAL A 133 15.62 16.86 12.56
CA VAL A 133 14.52 17.66 13.10
C VAL A 133 14.02 17.16 14.45
N CYS A 134 13.86 15.85 14.60
CA CYS A 134 13.23 15.24 15.77
C CYS A 134 14.25 14.95 16.87
N ASP A 135 13.97 15.38 18.11
CA ASP A 135 14.84 15.06 19.26
C ASP A 135 14.76 13.57 19.67
N ASN A 136 13.67 12.88 19.30
CA ASN A 136 13.45 11.44 19.58
C ASN A 136 12.70 10.79 18.43
N VAL A 137 13.41 10.06 17.57
CA VAL A 137 12.85 9.36 16.41
C VAL A 137 13.29 7.90 16.37
N TYR A 138 12.35 7.03 16.03
CA TYR A 138 12.58 5.62 15.72
C TYR A 138 12.12 5.34 14.30
N HIS A 139 12.87 4.53 13.58
CA HIS A 139 12.61 4.22 12.18
C HIS A 139 12.25 2.75 12.00
N LEU A 140 11.04 2.49 11.51
CA LEU A 140 10.63 1.17 11.06
C LEU A 140 10.66 1.14 9.53
N PHE A 141 11.61 0.43 8.96
CA PHE A 141 11.72 0.26 7.52
C PHE A 141 10.96 -0.99 7.08
N VAL A 142 10.04 -0.84 6.15
CA VAL A 142 9.34 -1.96 5.51
C VAL A 142 9.76 -1.99 4.06
N THR A 143 10.63 -2.94 3.71
CA THR A 143 11.30 -2.96 2.40
C THR A 143 11.38 -4.36 1.81
N CYS A 144 11.39 -4.43 0.47
CA CYS A 144 11.56 -5.69 -0.26
C CYS A 144 13.04 -5.98 -0.60
N ASN A 145 13.97 -5.12 -0.15
CA ASN A 145 15.39 -5.25 -0.47
C ASN A 145 16.28 -5.24 0.79
N LYS A 146 16.64 -6.42 1.25
CA LYS A 146 17.56 -6.60 2.39
C LYS A 146 18.96 -6.01 2.19
N ASN A 147 19.34 -5.70 0.94
CA ASN A 147 20.63 -5.09 0.60
C ASN A 147 20.50 -3.57 0.35
N GLY A 148 19.30 -3.01 0.51
CA GLY A 148 19.04 -1.59 0.33
C GLY A 148 19.64 -0.72 1.42
N ALA A 149 19.74 0.58 1.16
CA ALA A 149 20.30 1.57 2.10
C ALA A 149 19.53 1.59 3.43
N LEU A 150 18.18 1.51 3.40
CA LEU A 150 17.37 1.47 4.61
C LEU A 150 17.69 0.24 5.47
N SER A 151 17.78 -0.96 4.87
CA SER A 151 18.12 -2.18 5.60
C SER A 151 19.51 -2.15 6.18
N LYS A 152 20.49 -1.62 5.46
CA LYS A 152 21.87 -1.45 5.97
C LYS A 152 21.91 -0.50 7.15
N ARG A 153 21.18 0.62 7.07
CA ARG A 153 21.07 1.56 8.18
C ARG A 153 20.48 0.90 9.43
N ALA A 154 19.46 0.06 9.28
CA ALA A 154 18.88 -0.66 10.41
C ALA A 154 19.86 -1.62 11.09
N ALA A 155 20.78 -2.21 10.35
CA ALA A 155 21.81 -3.08 10.91
C ALA A 155 22.92 -2.32 11.69
N GLU A 156 23.05 -1.02 11.47
CA GLU A 156 24.10 -0.18 12.04
C GLU A 156 23.60 0.75 13.16
N THR A 157 22.27 0.94 13.28
CA THR A 157 21.69 2.00 14.12
C THR A 157 20.61 1.44 15.04
N HIS A 158 20.71 1.69 16.34
CA HIS A 158 19.87 1.12 17.39
C HIS A 158 18.41 1.62 17.40
N ASN A 159 18.13 2.80 16.85
CA ASN A 159 16.78 3.37 16.70
C ASN A 159 16.12 3.01 15.38
N CYS A 160 16.68 2.05 14.65
CA CYS A 160 16.16 1.57 13.39
C CYS A 160 15.85 0.06 13.46
N TYR A 161 14.75 -0.34 12.85
CA TYR A 161 14.39 -1.75 12.65
C TYR A 161 13.95 -1.95 11.20
N ALA A 162 14.37 -3.04 10.55
CA ALA A 162 13.97 -3.34 9.17
C ALA A 162 13.17 -4.65 9.10
N ILE A 163 11.97 -4.57 8.54
CA ILE A 163 11.23 -5.72 8.05
C ILE A 163 11.64 -5.92 6.60
N ASN A 164 12.55 -6.88 6.38
CA ASN A 164 12.98 -7.28 5.04
C ASN A 164 12.02 -8.35 4.52
N LEU A 165 11.07 -7.95 3.69
CA LEU A 165 10.12 -8.86 3.06
C LEU A 165 10.82 -9.87 2.17
N THR A 166 10.14 -10.98 1.84
CA THR A 166 10.74 -12.05 1.03
C THR A 166 11.18 -11.56 -0.35
N ASP A 167 12.23 -12.18 -0.90
CA ASP A 167 12.84 -11.73 -2.16
C ASP A 167 11.83 -11.67 -3.33
N GLU A 168 10.79 -12.51 -3.31
CA GLU A 168 9.72 -12.51 -4.33
C GLU A 168 8.88 -11.22 -4.32
N THR A 169 8.84 -10.50 -3.20
CA THR A 169 8.10 -9.23 -3.09
C THR A 169 8.86 -8.06 -3.71
N HIS A 170 10.12 -8.26 -4.08
CA HIS A 170 10.91 -7.25 -4.77
C HIS A 170 10.56 -7.22 -6.27
N ASP A 171 9.41 -6.64 -6.56
CA ASP A 171 8.89 -6.54 -7.92
C ASP A 171 9.94 -6.05 -8.92
N GLN A 172 10.11 -6.80 -10.00
CA GLN A 172 11.00 -6.47 -11.12
C GLN A 172 10.27 -5.67 -12.18
N SER A 173 8.94 -5.75 -12.20
CA SER A 173 8.10 -4.93 -13.05
C SER A 173 8.24 -3.44 -12.71
N PHE A 174 7.94 -2.59 -13.70
CA PHE A 174 7.80 -1.15 -13.46
C PHE A 174 6.71 -0.86 -12.41
N ALA A 175 5.54 -1.43 -12.61
CA ALA A 175 4.42 -1.32 -11.66
C ALA A 175 4.66 -2.18 -10.41
N MET A 176 4.56 -1.58 -9.25
CA MET A 176 4.60 -2.28 -7.96
C MET A 176 3.28 -3.02 -7.72
N THR A 177 3.35 -4.29 -7.35
CA THR A 177 2.19 -5.15 -7.07
C THR A 177 2.38 -5.96 -5.79
N SER A 178 3.23 -7.00 -5.80
CA SER A 178 3.55 -7.78 -4.60
C SER A 178 4.16 -6.92 -3.50
N SER A 179 5.04 -5.99 -3.85
CA SER A 179 5.67 -5.09 -2.87
C SER A 179 4.63 -4.23 -2.15
N TYR A 180 3.68 -3.64 -2.89
CA TYR A 180 2.62 -2.81 -2.30
C TYR A 180 1.81 -3.59 -1.26
N SER A 181 1.21 -4.71 -1.65
CA SER A 181 0.32 -5.46 -0.78
C SER A 181 1.03 -6.09 0.42
N ASN A 182 2.30 -6.51 0.25
CA ASN A 182 3.07 -7.08 1.36
C ASN A 182 3.60 -6.01 2.32
N MET A 183 3.99 -4.81 1.86
CA MET A 183 4.33 -3.69 2.75
C MET A 183 3.11 -3.23 3.55
N TYR A 184 1.93 -3.16 2.91
CA TYR A 184 0.67 -2.89 3.59
C TYR A 184 0.40 -3.94 4.68
N LEU A 185 0.42 -5.22 4.32
CA LEU A 185 0.13 -6.33 5.23
C LEU A 185 1.10 -6.37 6.41
N ALA A 186 2.40 -6.27 6.15
CA ALA A 186 3.41 -6.30 7.21
C ALA A 186 3.16 -5.20 8.24
N THR A 187 2.89 -3.98 7.78
CA THR A 187 2.62 -2.85 8.68
C THR A 187 1.29 -3.03 9.42
N TYR A 188 0.25 -3.49 8.74
CA TYR A 188 -1.03 -3.80 9.39
C TYR A 188 -0.84 -4.79 10.54
N LEU A 189 -0.12 -5.89 10.31
CA LEU A 189 0.16 -6.91 11.32
C LEU A 189 0.98 -6.36 12.49
N CYS A 190 1.93 -5.44 12.25
CA CYS A 190 2.72 -4.80 13.32
C CYS A 190 1.89 -4.03 14.34
N PHE A 191 0.73 -3.53 13.96
CA PHE A 191 -0.20 -2.86 14.88
C PHE A 191 -1.31 -3.79 15.41
N HIS A 192 -1.25 -5.08 15.07
CA HIS A 192 -2.18 -6.13 15.53
C HIS A 192 -1.45 -7.30 16.21
N LEU A 193 -0.27 -7.04 16.80
CA LEU A 193 0.55 -8.08 17.42
C LEU A 193 -0.12 -8.75 18.63
N ASN A 194 -1.04 -8.06 19.31
CA ASN A 194 -1.77 -8.64 20.44
C ASN A 194 -2.80 -9.70 20.02
N GLU A 195 -3.43 -9.51 18.86
CA GLU A 195 -4.38 -10.42 18.23
C GLU A 195 -3.82 -11.07 16.95
N LEU A 196 -2.50 -11.25 16.89
CA LEU A 196 -1.79 -11.66 15.67
C LEU A 196 -2.30 -13.01 15.11
N GLU A 197 -2.51 -14.00 15.96
CA GLU A 197 -2.98 -15.33 15.55
C GLU A 197 -4.35 -15.26 14.85
N GLU A 198 -5.30 -14.53 15.43
CA GLU A 198 -6.62 -14.31 14.83
C GLU A 198 -6.53 -13.54 13.51
N THR A 199 -5.66 -12.53 13.48
CA THR A 199 -5.45 -11.70 12.30
C THR A 199 -4.82 -12.49 11.16
N VAL A 200 -3.81 -13.30 11.44
CA VAL A 200 -3.17 -14.19 10.45
C VAL A 200 -4.17 -15.19 9.87
N GLU A 201 -5.07 -15.74 10.70
CA GLU A 201 -6.11 -16.63 10.20
C GLU A 201 -7.09 -15.93 9.23
N LYS A 202 -7.41 -14.66 9.49
CA LYS A 202 -8.19 -13.83 8.53
C LYS A 202 -7.41 -13.61 7.22
N VAL A 203 -6.11 -13.33 7.31
CA VAL A 203 -5.25 -13.17 6.12
C VAL A 203 -5.19 -14.46 5.29
N ARG A 204 -5.08 -15.63 5.91
CA ARG A 204 -5.12 -16.93 5.20
C ARG A 204 -6.43 -17.11 4.41
N LYS A 205 -7.57 -16.72 4.99
CA LYS A 205 -8.86 -16.76 4.28
C LYS A 205 -8.88 -15.79 3.09
N ILE A 206 -8.32 -14.59 3.27
CA ILE A 206 -8.20 -13.59 2.21
C ILE A 206 -7.26 -14.11 1.11
N ALA A 207 -6.13 -14.72 1.46
CA ALA A 207 -5.20 -15.32 0.51
C ALA A 207 -5.85 -16.43 -0.31
N ALA A 208 -6.62 -17.31 0.35
CA ALA A 208 -7.36 -18.37 -0.36
C ALA A 208 -8.43 -17.79 -1.30
N ALA A 209 -9.16 -16.75 -0.88
CA ALA A 209 -10.14 -16.07 -1.73
C ALA A 209 -9.47 -15.35 -2.90
N GLY A 210 -8.33 -14.69 -2.65
CA GLY A 210 -7.51 -14.04 -3.68
C GLY A 210 -7.01 -15.04 -4.70
N GLN A 211 -6.46 -16.17 -4.27
CA GLN A 211 -6.02 -17.22 -5.18
C GLN A 211 -7.16 -17.77 -6.04
N ASN A 212 -8.33 -18.02 -5.40
CA ASN A 212 -9.52 -18.45 -6.14
C ASN A 212 -9.97 -17.43 -7.18
N PHE A 213 -9.89 -16.13 -6.88
CA PHE A 213 -10.20 -15.07 -7.85
C PHE A 213 -9.24 -15.11 -9.03
N LEU A 214 -7.93 -15.18 -8.75
CA LEU A 214 -6.89 -15.22 -9.78
C LEU A 214 -6.96 -16.48 -10.67
N ASP A 215 -7.38 -17.60 -10.10
CA ASP A 215 -7.49 -18.87 -10.87
C ASP A 215 -8.79 -18.94 -11.69
N ASN A 216 -9.91 -18.45 -11.17
CA ASN A 216 -11.23 -18.78 -11.68
C ASN A 216 -12.08 -17.57 -12.10
N HIS A 217 -11.72 -16.34 -11.68
CA HIS A 217 -12.58 -15.16 -11.88
C HIS A 217 -11.90 -13.98 -12.59
N TYR A 218 -10.62 -14.07 -12.97
CA TYR A 218 -9.93 -13.02 -13.72
C TYR A 218 -10.61 -12.70 -15.05
N SER A 219 -11.32 -13.67 -15.64
CA SER A 219 -12.05 -13.49 -16.90
C SER A 219 -13.15 -12.41 -16.83
N VAL A 220 -13.65 -12.09 -15.63
CA VAL A 220 -14.60 -10.97 -15.43
C VAL A 220 -13.93 -9.64 -15.79
N ALA A 221 -12.68 -9.42 -15.35
CA ALA A 221 -11.93 -8.22 -15.72
C ALA A 221 -11.64 -8.17 -17.23
N GLN A 222 -11.29 -9.32 -17.83
CA GLN A 222 -11.09 -9.42 -19.27
C GLN A 222 -12.37 -9.07 -20.04
N GLN A 223 -13.51 -9.60 -19.62
CA GLN A 223 -14.80 -9.31 -20.25
C GLN A 223 -15.12 -7.80 -20.19
N ILE A 224 -14.88 -7.14 -19.05
CA ILE A 224 -15.09 -5.69 -18.94
C ILE A 224 -14.21 -4.92 -19.94
N VAL A 225 -12.94 -5.29 -20.06
CA VAL A 225 -12.01 -4.65 -21.01
C VAL A 225 -12.44 -4.88 -22.46
N ASP A 226 -12.95 -6.06 -22.78
CA ASP A 226 -13.36 -6.41 -24.14
C ASP A 226 -14.70 -5.79 -24.54
N GLU A 227 -15.64 -5.63 -23.60
CA GLU A 227 -16.99 -5.11 -23.84
C GLU A 227 -17.09 -3.58 -23.79
N TYR A 228 -16.26 -2.95 -22.92
CA TYR A 228 -16.32 -1.48 -22.71
C TYR A 228 -15.10 -0.79 -23.31
N ASN A 229 -15.30 -0.03 -24.33
CA ASN A 229 -14.24 0.79 -24.95
C ASN A 229 -14.07 2.11 -24.17
N PHE A 230 -13.52 2.01 -22.94
CA PHE A 230 -13.32 3.18 -22.09
C PHE A 230 -11.99 3.90 -22.38
N GLU A 231 -12.04 5.22 -22.39
CA GLU A 231 -10.89 6.11 -22.49
C GLU A 231 -10.46 6.68 -21.14
N ARG A 232 -11.37 6.59 -20.15
CA ARG A 232 -11.20 7.08 -18.78
C ARG A 232 -11.60 6.02 -17.78
N ILE A 233 -10.91 5.99 -16.65
CA ILE A 233 -11.29 5.16 -15.53
C ILE A 233 -11.20 5.95 -14.23
N VAL A 234 -12.24 5.85 -13.41
CA VAL A 234 -12.32 6.49 -12.09
C VAL A 234 -12.40 5.41 -11.02
N TYR A 235 -11.54 5.50 -10.04
CA TYR A 235 -11.55 4.61 -8.87
C TYR A 235 -12.04 5.37 -7.65
N LEU A 236 -13.06 4.86 -6.98
CA LEU A 236 -13.65 5.49 -5.81
C LEU A 236 -13.62 4.56 -4.61
N GLY A 237 -13.29 5.09 -3.44
CA GLY A 237 -13.29 4.35 -2.19
C GLY A 237 -13.23 5.26 -0.98
N SER A 238 -13.78 4.81 0.14
CA SER A 238 -13.81 5.55 1.41
C SER A 238 -12.76 4.99 2.38
N ASN A 239 -12.31 5.79 3.31
CA ASN A 239 -11.36 5.38 4.36
C ASN A 239 -10.09 4.72 3.78
N THR A 240 -9.75 3.50 4.19
CA THR A 240 -8.64 2.70 3.68
C THR A 240 -8.74 2.46 2.17
N LEU A 241 -9.95 2.31 1.65
CA LEU A 241 -10.22 2.09 0.23
C LEU A 241 -9.91 3.33 -0.64
N LYS A 242 -9.81 4.53 -0.05
CA LYS A 242 -9.32 5.72 -0.78
C LYS A 242 -7.87 5.54 -1.23
N GLY A 243 -7.00 5.03 -0.36
CA GLY A 243 -5.61 4.74 -0.71
C GLY A 243 -5.51 3.61 -1.74
N THR A 244 -6.37 2.60 -1.65
CA THR A 244 -6.49 1.55 -2.68
C THR A 244 -6.95 2.11 -4.02
N SER A 245 -7.90 3.04 -4.02
CA SER A 245 -8.36 3.74 -5.24
C SER A 245 -7.23 4.56 -5.87
N GLN A 246 -6.44 5.23 -5.05
CA GLN A 246 -5.27 6.01 -5.49
C GLN A 246 -4.23 5.11 -6.15
N GLU A 247 -3.90 3.99 -5.53
CA GLU A 247 -2.96 3.01 -6.09
C GLU A 247 -3.49 2.40 -7.40
N SER A 248 -4.77 2.06 -7.46
CA SER A 248 -5.40 1.52 -8.68
C SER A 248 -5.33 2.49 -9.85
N ALA A 249 -5.57 3.78 -9.59
CA ALA A 249 -5.43 4.82 -10.60
C ALA A 249 -3.98 4.94 -11.11
N LEU A 250 -2.99 4.86 -10.22
CA LEU A 250 -1.59 4.85 -10.61
C LEU A 250 -1.24 3.62 -11.44
N LYS A 251 -1.70 2.42 -11.05
CA LYS A 251 -1.42 1.18 -11.82
C LYS A 251 -2.00 1.26 -13.23
N MET A 252 -3.20 1.76 -13.40
CA MET A 252 -3.78 1.95 -14.72
C MET A 252 -3.00 2.99 -15.54
N LEU A 253 -2.59 4.11 -14.93
CA LEU A 253 -1.76 5.13 -15.58
C LEU A 253 -0.43 4.54 -16.08
N GLU A 254 0.29 3.83 -15.20
CA GLU A 254 1.59 3.23 -15.50
C GLU A 254 1.51 2.17 -16.60
N LEU A 255 0.60 1.21 -16.45
CA LEU A 255 0.48 0.06 -17.34
C LEU A 255 -0.08 0.43 -18.71
N THR A 256 -0.84 1.52 -18.82
CA THR A 256 -1.31 2.05 -20.10
C THR A 256 -0.43 3.14 -20.68
N ALA A 257 0.65 3.54 -19.96
CA ALA A 257 1.48 4.68 -20.32
C ALA A 257 0.66 5.95 -20.58
N GLY A 258 -0.35 6.19 -19.75
CA GLY A 258 -1.23 7.36 -19.83
C GLY A 258 -2.26 7.33 -20.98
N ARG A 259 -2.40 6.21 -21.72
CA ARG A 259 -3.42 6.10 -22.78
C ARG A 259 -4.83 6.09 -22.23
N VAL A 260 -5.04 5.56 -21.04
CA VAL A 260 -6.29 5.67 -20.30
C VAL A 260 -6.13 6.78 -19.26
N VAL A 261 -7.01 7.76 -19.29
CA VAL A 261 -7.04 8.82 -18.27
C VAL A 261 -7.54 8.25 -16.96
N THR A 262 -6.80 8.47 -15.89
CA THR A 262 -7.13 7.89 -14.58
C THR A 262 -7.40 8.95 -13.53
N MET A 263 -8.33 8.65 -12.64
CA MET A 263 -8.67 9.49 -11.50
C MET A 263 -9.05 8.63 -10.30
N TYR A 264 -8.85 9.15 -9.09
CA TYR A 264 -9.37 8.56 -7.87
C TYR A 264 -9.98 9.64 -6.97
N ASP A 265 -10.92 9.24 -6.13
CA ASP A 265 -11.49 10.09 -5.08
C ASP A 265 -12.25 9.25 -4.04
N THR A 266 -12.78 9.91 -3.04
CA THR A 266 -13.87 9.34 -2.24
C THR A 266 -15.21 9.53 -2.96
N PRO A 267 -16.19 8.61 -2.77
CA PRO A 267 -17.52 8.78 -3.36
C PRO A 267 -18.17 10.13 -3.03
N MET A 268 -17.99 10.60 -1.79
CA MET A 268 -18.53 11.90 -1.37
C MET A 268 -17.76 13.07 -1.98
N GLY A 269 -16.43 13.03 -2.02
CA GLY A 269 -15.59 14.06 -2.65
C GLY A 269 -15.87 14.18 -4.14
N PHE A 270 -16.09 13.07 -4.81
CA PHE A 270 -16.36 13.00 -6.24
C PHE A 270 -17.59 13.82 -6.67
N ARG A 271 -18.62 13.92 -5.83
CA ARG A 271 -19.80 14.76 -6.08
C ARG A 271 -19.49 16.26 -6.19
N HIS A 272 -18.40 16.71 -5.60
CA HIS A 272 -18.07 18.14 -5.47
C HIS A 272 -17.23 18.68 -6.63
N GLY A 273 -17.54 18.27 -7.86
CA GLY A 273 -16.89 18.75 -9.08
C GLY A 273 -16.22 17.67 -9.90
N PRO A 274 -15.40 16.75 -9.32
CA PRO A 274 -14.71 15.70 -10.07
C PRO A 274 -15.61 14.82 -10.91
N LYS A 275 -16.88 14.62 -10.52
CA LYS A 275 -17.89 13.86 -11.26
C LYS A 275 -18.09 14.38 -12.71
N SER A 276 -17.70 15.62 -13.00
CA SER A 276 -17.74 16.18 -14.35
C SER A 276 -16.86 15.44 -15.37
N ILE A 277 -15.95 14.56 -14.92
CA ILE A 277 -15.13 13.72 -15.82
C ILE A 277 -15.94 12.60 -16.49
N VAL A 278 -17.11 12.25 -15.92
CA VAL A 278 -17.93 11.11 -16.38
C VAL A 278 -18.63 11.45 -17.71
N ASP A 279 -18.41 10.60 -18.68
CA ASP A 279 -19.11 10.57 -19.96
C ASP A 279 -19.27 9.10 -20.43
N ASP A 280 -19.79 8.90 -21.64
CA ASP A 280 -20.07 7.57 -22.21
C ASP A 280 -18.80 6.69 -22.38
N THR A 281 -17.60 7.26 -22.26
CA THR A 281 -16.31 6.55 -22.34
C THR A 281 -15.66 6.36 -20.96
N THR A 282 -16.37 6.64 -19.88
CA THR A 282 -15.83 6.57 -18.53
C THR A 282 -16.26 5.29 -17.82
N LEU A 283 -15.30 4.43 -17.45
CA LEU A 283 -15.52 3.32 -16.52
C LEU A 283 -15.33 3.80 -15.09
N THR A 284 -16.31 3.54 -14.22
CA THR A 284 -16.20 3.85 -12.80
C THR A 284 -16.13 2.56 -11.98
N VAL A 285 -15.07 2.41 -11.19
CA VAL A 285 -14.87 1.31 -10.24
C VAL A 285 -15.04 1.84 -8.83
N VAL A 286 -15.99 1.28 -8.09
CA VAL A 286 -16.27 1.70 -6.70
C VAL A 286 -15.95 0.56 -5.75
N TYR A 287 -14.99 0.79 -4.85
CA TYR A 287 -14.69 -0.10 -3.74
C TYR A 287 -15.70 0.17 -2.62
N LEU A 288 -16.64 -0.75 -2.43
CA LEU A 288 -17.67 -0.62 -1.40
C LEU A 288 -17.16 -1.03 -0.03
N SER A 289 -17.37 -0.19 0.96
CA SER A 289 -17.08 -0.48 2.35
C SER A 289 -17.99 -1.57 2.91
N ASP A 290 -17.47 -2.42 3.78
CA ASP A 290 -18.26 -3.36 4.59
C ASP A 290 -18.96 -2.64 5.77
N GLU A 291 -18.50 -1.44 6.16
CA GLU A 291 -19.15 -0.60 7.14
C GLU A 291 -20.47 -0.04 6.63
N ALA A 292 -21.58 -0.42 7.27
CA ALA A 292 -22.92 -0.07 6.82
C ALA A 292 -23.18 1.45 6.75
N TYR A 293 -22.61 2.21 7.69
CA TYR A 293 -22.72 3.68 7.70
C TYR A 293 -22.02 4.31 6.49
N THR A 294 -20.83 3.87 6.17
CA THR A 294 -20.05 4.37 5.03
C THR A 294 -20.69 3.94 3.71
N ARG A 295 -21.02 2.66 3.59
CA ARG A 295 -21.57 2.05 2.37
C ARG A 295 -22.86 2.72 1.88
N GLN A 296 -23.73 3.24 2.76
CA GLN A 296 -24.94 3.91 2.33
C GLN A 296 -24.66 5.12 1.43
N TYR A 297 -23.63 5.91 1.74
CA TYR A 297 -23.22 7.07 0.94
C TYR A 297 -22.60 6.66 -0.40
N GLU A 298 -21.88 5.56 -0.41
CA GLU A 298 -21.28 4.99 -1.62
C GLU A 298 -22.37 4.49 -2.59
N VAL A 299 -23.38 3.76 -2.04
CA VAL A 299 -24.53 3.29 -2.81
C VAL A 299 -25.41 4.45 -3.29
N ASP A 300 -25.54 5.52 -2.51
CA ASP A 300 -26.28 6.70 -2.95
C ASP A 300 -25.64 7.40 -4.14
N LEU A 301 -24.30 7.46 -4.17
CA LEU A 301 -23.59 7.95 -5.36
C LEU A 301 -23.83 7.04 -6.57
N LEU A 302 -23.74 5.72 -6.40
CA LEU A 302 -23.99 4.77 -7.50
C LEU A 302 -25.40 4.88 -8.09
N LYS A 303 -26.41 5.17 -7.27
CA LYS A 303 -27.78 5.40 -7.75
C LYS A 303 -27.94 6.74 -8.49
N GLU A 304 -27.08 7.70 -8.19
CA GLU A 304 -27.06 9.01 -8.83
C GLU A 304 -26.36 9.00 -10.19
N MET A 305 -25.42 8.05 -10.39
CA MET A 305 -24.66 7.87 -11.64
C MET A 305 -25.43 7.07 -12.68
#